data_6ec2afb1ab6f5c480cda59a417979c59
#
_entry.id   6ec2afb1ab6f5c480cda59a417979c59
#
_cell.length_a   1.000
_cell.length_b   1.000
_cell.length_c   1.000
_cell.angle_alpha   90.00
_cell.angle_beta   90.00
_cell.angle_gamma   90.00
#
_symmetry.space_group_name_H-M   'P 1'
#
loop_
_entity.id
_entity.type
_entity.pdbx_description
1 polymer ?
#
loop_
_entity_poly.entity_id
_entity_poly.type
_entity_poly.pdbx_seq_one_letter_code
_entity_poly.pdbx_strand_id
1 'polypeptide(L)'
;RGLGDVYKRQELIDYYFAQAPSRSCERTFANVYLWSRQYKVKYAILHNALVFRDEGDGHTYAYPVGKPEAVKAALEELMKICEEEGCEFGLYCVTPENFSQMEEWYPGQFQIEYDRDQADYIYETEKLATLAGKKLHGKRNHINKFKQLYPEWSYESLSDENVEACFQMALKWRNSNGCNDDPETVSYTHLTLP
;
A
#
# COMPACT_ATOMS: atom_id res chain seq x y z
N ARG A 1 7.26 6.73 -20.00
CA ARG A 1 6.57 7.90 -19.38
C ARG A 1 7.60 8.65 -18.56
N GLY A 2 7.70 9.98 -18.72
CA GLY A 2 8.73 10.77 -18.06
C GLY A 2 8.51 10.95 -16.56
N LEU A 3 9.58 11.23 -15.81
CA LEU A 3 9.54 11.50 -14.36
C LEU A 3 8.49 12.55 -13.97
N GLY A 4 8.28 13.58 -14.78
CA GLY A 4 7.26 14.60 -14.54
C GLY A 4 5.84 14.07 -14.43
N ASP A 5 5.48 12.98 -15.11
CA ASP A 5 4.16 12.34 -15.00
C ASP A 5 4.01 11.58 -13.68
N VAL A 6 5.10 11.03 -13.13
CA VAL A 6 5.10 10.34 -11.83
C VAL A 6 4.87 11.34 -10.71
N TYR A 7 5.58 12.46 -10.69
CA TYR A 7 5.42 13.51 -9.68
C TYR A 7 4.01 14.11 -9.67
N LYS A 8 3.43 14.38 -10.83
CA LYS A 8 2.04 14.89 -10.92
C LYS A 8 1.03 13.90 -10.35
N ARG A 9 1.25 12.61 -10.55
CA ARG A 9 0.38 11.57 -9.97
C ARG A 9 0.58 11.47 -8.46
N GLN A 10 1.83 11.58 -7.98
CA GLN A 10 2.13 11.61 -6.57
C GLN A 10 1.41 12.77 -5.88
N GLU A 11 1.56 13.99 -6.37
CA GLU A 11 0.87 15.17 -5.82
C GLU A 11 -0.64 14.98 -5.73
N LEU A 12 -1.25 14.42 -6.78
CA LEU A 12 -2.69 14.15 -6.81
C LEU A 12 -3.09 13.11 -5.75
N ILE A 13 -2.39 11.98 -5.69
CA ILE A 13 -2.72 10.89 -4.79
C ILE A 13 -2.48 11.31 -3.34
N ASP A 14 -1.35 11.95 -3.05
CA ASP A 14 -1.01 12.45 -1.71
C ASP A 14 -2.02 13.50 -1.23
N TYR A 15 -2.53 14.36 -2.13
CA TYR A 15 -3.59 15.31 -1.80
C TYR A 15 -4.85 14.60 -1.26
N TYR A 16 -5.29 13.51 -1.90
CA TYR A 16 -6.45 12.75 -1.42
C TYR A 16 -6.14 11.95 -0.16
N PHE A 17 -4.97 11.31 -0.07
CA PHE A 17 -4.57 10.56 1.11
C PHE A 17 -4.48 11.43 2.35
N ALA A 18 -4.07 12.69 2.21
CA ALA A 18 -4.06 13.65 3.31
C ALA A 18 -5.45 13.98 3.85
N GLN A 19 -6.53 13.83 3.05
CA GLN A 19 -7.91 14.06 3.50
C GLN A 19 -8.48 12.93 4.36
N ALA A 20 -7.92 11.72 4.25
CA ALA A 20 -8.34 10.53 5.01
C ALA A 20 -7.10 9.79 5.54
N PRO A 21 -6.40 10.32 6.55
CA PRO A 21 -5.18 9.71 7.08
C PRO A 21 -5.43 8.27 7.55
N SER A 22 -4.51 7.37 7.20
CA SER A 22 -4.57 5.96 7.55
C SER A 22 -3.19 5.45 7.94
N ARG A 23 -3.14 4.35 8.68
CA ARG A 23 -1.91 3.62 9.00
C ARG A 23 -1.67 2.43 8.07
N SER A 24 -2.58 2.18 7.13
CA SER A 24 -2.40 1.13 6.13
C SER A 24 -1.28 1.49 5.16
N CYS A 25 -0.47 0.49 4.80
CA CYS A 25 0.57 0.63 3.78
C CYS A 25 -0.03 0.99 2.40
N GLU A 26 -1.26 0.60 2.12
CA GLU A 26 -2.00 0.93 0.90
C GLU A 26 -2.30 2.44 0.76
N ARG A 27 -2.14 3.21 1.83
CA ARG A 27 -2.35 4.67 1.85
C ARG A 27 -1.06 5.46 1.67
N THR A 28 -0.11 4.91 0.91
CA THR A 28 1.10 5.61 0.48
C THR A 28 1.24 5.57 -1.02
N PHE A 29 1.67 6.69 -1.64
CA PHE A 29 1.91 6.73 -3.08
C PHE A 29 2.92 5.69 -3.53
N ALA A 30 3.97 5.48 -2.75
CA ALA A 30 5.02 4.52 -3.07
C ALA A 30 4.44 3.10 -3.23
N ASN A 31 3.58 2.66 -2.30
CA ASN A 31 2.96 1.34 -2.38
C ASN A 31 2.04 1.22 -3.61
N VAL A 32 1.13 2.18 -3.79
CA VAL A 32 0.24 2.22 -4.97
C VAL A 32 1.03 2.20 -6.28
N TYR A 33 2.10 2.96 -6.37
CA TYR A 33 2.93 3.04 -7.57
C TYR A 33 3.69 1.75 -7.84
N LEU A 34 4.29 1.15 -6.81
CA LEU A 34 5.05 -0.09 -6.90
C LEU A 34 4.18 -1.24 -7.43
N TRP A 35 2.99 -1.40 -6.87
CA TRP A 35 2.09 -2.49 -7.21
C TRP A 35 1.21 -2.23 -8.43
N SER A 36 1.12 -0.98 -8.90
CA SER A 36 0.21 -0.59 -9.99
C SER A 36 0.40 -1.36 -11.28
N ARG A 37 1.62 -1.84 -11.56
CA ARG A 37 1.91 -2.63 -12.75
C ARG A 37 1.53 -4.09 -12.58
N GLN A 38 1.81 -4.65 -11.40
CA GLN A 38 1.55 -6.04 -11.09
C GLN A 38 0.04 -6.33 -11.08
N TYR A 39 -0.71 -5.51 -10.35
CA TYR A 39 -2.15 -5.64 -10.23
C TYR A 39 -2.94 -4.82 -11.25
N LYS A 40 -2.25 -4.17 -12.21
CA LYS A 40 -2.87 -3.32 -13.24
C LYS A 40 -3.82 -2.28 -12.67
N VAL A 41 -3.48 -1.74 -11.49
CA VAL A 41 -4.31 -0.79 -10.77
C VAL A 41 -4.57 0.46 -11.60
N LYS A 42 -5.82 0.81 -11.76
CA LYS A 42 -6.30 2.06 -12.33
C LYS A 42 -6.85 2.96 -11.24
N TYR A 43 -6.88 4.25 -11.49
CA TYR A 43 -7.52 5.22 -10.60
C TYR A 43 -8.37 6.21 -11.38
N ALA A 44 -9.38 6.74 -10.70
CA ALA A 44 -10.22 7.83 -11.19
C ALA A 44 -10.60 8.77 -10.04
N ILE A 45 -11.03 9.96 -10.39
CA ILE A 45 -11.67 10.89 -9.46
C ILE A 45 -13.16 10.89 -9.76
N LEU A 46 -13.96 10.39 -8.82
CA LEU A 46 -15.43 10.39 -8.88
C LEU A 46 -15.96 11.27 -7.75
N HIS A 47 -16.78 12.26 -8.08
CA HIS A 47 -17.42 13.17 -7.11
C HIS A 47 -16.43 13.77 -6.09
N ASN A 48 -15.20 14.08 -6.51
CA ASN A 48 -14.09 14.53 -5.65
C ASN A 48 -13.62 13.46 -4.62
N ALA A 49 -13.82 12.18 -4.89
CA ALA A 49 -13.16 11.08 -4.19
C ALA A 49 -12.20 10.36 -5.13
N LEU A 50 -11.04 9.97 -4.61
CA LEU A 50 -10.09 9.13 -5.33
C LEU A 50 -10.52 7.67 -5.19
N VAL A 51 -10.66 6.99 -6.32
CA VAL A 51 -11.05 5.59 -6.43
C VAL A 51 -9.95 4.82 -7.12
N PHE A 52 -9.61 3.65 -6.59
CA PHE A 52 -8.74 2.68 -7.24
C PHE A 52 -9.53 1.44 -7.63
N ARG A 53 -9.18 0.84 -8.76
CA ARG A 53 -9.73 -0.41 -9.25
C ARG A 53 -8.60 -1.33 -9.68
N ASP A 54 -8.67 -2.58 -9.27
CA ASP A 54 -7.86 -3.66 -9.79
C ASP A 54 -8.52 -4.24 -11.07
N GLU A 55 -7.73 -4.56 -12.09
CA GLU A 55 -8.22 -5.22 -13.31
C GLU A 55 -8.22 -6.76 -13.23
N GLY A 56 -7.74 -7.34 -12.11
CA GLY A 56 -7.54 -8.79 -12.01
C GLY A 56 -8.84 -9.59 -12.01
N ASP A 57 -9.75 -9.31 -11.12
CA ASP A 57 -10.93 -10.14 -10.82
C ASP A 57 -12.28 -9.42 -10.97
N GLY A 58 -12.38 -8.41 -11.82
CA GLY A 58 -13.66 -7.78 -12.06
C GLY A 58 -13.83 -6.43 -11.38
N HIS A 59 -14.98 -6.17 -10.76
CA HIS A 59 -15.40 -4.84 -10.32
C HIS A 59 -15.16 -4.61 -8.82
N THR A 60 -13.96 -4.99 -8.33
CA THR A 60 -13.55 -4.72 -6.95
C THR A 60 -12.79 -3.40 -6.87
N TYR A 61 -13.20 -2.54 -5.95
CA TYR A 61 -12.63 -1.21 -5.76
C TYR A 61 -12.01 -1.07 -4.38
N ALA A 62 -10.92 -0.32 -4.26
CA ALA A 62 -10.51 0.14 -2.94
C ALA A 62 -11.55 1.11 -2.37
N TYR A 63 -11.76 1.06 -1.05
CA TYR A 63 -12.65 2.05 -0.41
C TYR A 63 -12.25 3.47 -0.81
N PRO A 64 -13.18 4.29 -1.37
CA PRO A 64 -12.86 5.61 -1.91
C PRO A 64 -12.23 6.54 -0.87
N VAL A 65 -11.38 7.45 -1.32
CA VAL A 65 -10.64 8.37 -0.46
C VAL A 65 -11.08 9.80 -0.73
N GLY A 66 -11.62 10.45 0.29
CA GLY A 66 -12.10 11.82 0.19
C GLY A 66 -12.90 12.22 1.43
N LYS A 67 -13.59 13.35 1.32
CA LYS A 67 -14.55 13.76 2.36
C LYS A 67 -15.76 12.81 2.36
N PRO A 68 -16.46 12.64 3.50
CA PRO A 68 -17.57 11.69 3.62
C PRO A 68 -18.64 11.82 2.52
N GLU A 69 -19.02 13.04 2.16
CA GLU A 69 -20.04 13.28 1.13
C GLU A 69 -19.55 12.84 -0.26
N ALA A 70 -18.28 13.09 -0.56
CA ALA A 70 -17.64 12.68 -1.81
C ALA A 70 -17.51 11.15 -1.89
N VAL A 71 -17.12 10.52 -0.78
CA VAL A 71 -17.04 9.06 -0.68
C VAL A 71 -18.41 8.42 -0.90
N LYS A 72 -19.46 8.94 -0.25
CA LYS A 72 -20.83 8.43 -0.43
C LYS A 72 -21.30 8.52 -1.87
N ALA A 73 -21.12 9.69 -2.51
CA ALA A 73 -21.50 9.88 -3.90
C ALA A 73 -20.69 8.97 -4.86
N ALA A 74 -19.42 8.76 -4.58
CA ALA A 74 -18.58 7.84 -5.35
C ALA A 74 -19.07 6.39 -5.20
N LEU A 75 -19.42 5.93 -3.98
CA LEU A 75 -19.98 4.60 -3.75
C LEU A 75 -21.30 4.40 -4.51
N GLU A 76 -22.21 5.37 -4.49
CA GLU A 76 -23.47 5.32 -5.22
C GLU A 76 -23.24 5.17 -6.73
N GLU A 77 -22.28 5.91 -7.29
CA GLU A 77 -21.93 5.81 -8.72
C GLU A 77 -21.30 4.45 -9.05
N LEU A 78 -20.41 3.93 -8.19
CA LEU A 78 -19.76 2.62 -8.41
C LEU A 78 -20.77 1.48 -8.33
N MET A 79 -21.70 1.51 -7.37
CA MET A 79 -22.79 0.52 -7.27
C MET A 79 -23.66 0.53 -8.52
N LYS A 80 -24.00 1.72 -9.01
CA LYS A 80 -24.79 1.89 -10.25
C LYS A 80 -24.05 1.33 -11.47
N ILE A 81 -22.74 1.61 -11.61
CA ILE A 81 -21.90 1.05 -12.68
C ILE A 81 -21.93 -0.49 -12.64
N CYS A 82 -21.77 -1.08 -11.47
CA CYS A 82 -21.81 -2.54 -11.33
C CYS A 82 -23.19 -3.12 -11.69
N GLU A 83 -24.28 -2.45 -11.30
CA GLU A 83 -25.63 -2.84 -11.67
C GLU A 83 -25.84 -2.79 -13.19
N GLU A 84 -25.42 -1.72 -13.85
CA GLU A 84 -25.52 -1.55 -15.31
C GLU A 84 -24.65 -2.57 -16.07
N GLU A 85 -23.48 -2.93 -15.54
CA GLU A 85 -22.57 -3.92 -16.13
C GLU A 85 -22.94 -5.36 -15.73
N GLY A 86 -23.91 -5.56 -14.84
CA GLY A 86 -24.37 -6.87 -14.38
C GLY A 86 -23.32 -7.63 -13.57
N CYS A 87 -22.50 -6.92 -12.80
CA CYS A 87 -21.43 -7.49 -11.98
C CYS A 87 -21.68 -7.26 -10.49
N GLU A 88 -21.02 -8.07 -9.66
CA GLU A 88 -21.07 -7.91 -8.20
C GLU A 88 -20.19 -6.73 -7.77
N PHE A 89 -20.74 -5.86 -6.90
CA PHE A 89 -19.99 -4.76 -6.31
C PHE A 89 -19.20 -5.24 -5.11
N GLY A 90 -17.89 -5.02 -5.12
CA GLY A 90 -16.99 -5.37 -4.03
C GLY A 90 -16.06 -4.23 -3.63
N LEU A 91 -15.73 -4.16 -2.34
CA LEU A 91 -14.76 -3.22 -1.79
C LEU A 91 -13.66 -3.96 -1.04
N TYR A 92 -12.42 -3.48 -1.16
CA TYR A 92 -11.28 -3.88 -0.34
C TYR A 92 -10.67 -2.67 0.39
N CYS A 93 -9.75 -2.88 1.30
CA CYS A 93 -9.16 -1.85 2.17
C CYS A 93 -10.20 -1.09 3.00
N VAL A 94 -11.28 -1.75 3.39
CA VAL A 94 -12.33 -1.19 4.25
C VAL A 94 -11.91 -1.34 5.71
N THR A 95 -11.72 -0.21 6.40
CA THR A 95 -11.43 -0.23 7.85
C THR A 95 -12.72 -0.42 8.67
N PRO A 96 -12.64 -0.80 9.96
CA PRO A 96 -13.83 -0.85 10.82
C PRO A 96 -14.62 0.46 10.87
N GLU A 97 -13.92 1.61 10.84
CA GLU A 97 -14.53 2.94 10.82
C GLU A 97 -15.27 3.19 9.50
N ASN A 98 -14.65 2.80 8.36
CA ASN A 98 -15.30 2.89 7.06
C ASN A 98 -16.55 2.02 6.98
N PHE A 99 -16.47 0.79 7.51
CA PHE A 99 -17.61 -0.10 7.54
C PHE A 99 -18.76 0.45 8.42
N SER A 100 -18.43 1.00 9.59
CA SER A 100 -19.43 1.65 10.44
C SER A 100 -20.14 2.81 9.73
N GLN A 101 -19.39 3.60 8.95
CA GLN A 101 -19.97 4.68 8.14
C GLN A 101 -20.85 4.14 7.01
N MET A 102 -20.46 3.04 6.38
CA MET A 102 -21.28 2.38 5.35
C MET A 102 -22.58 1.84 5.95
N GLU A 103 -22.56 1.26 7.14
CA GLU A 103 -23.75 0.78 7.85
C GLU A 103 -24.72 1.92 8.20
N GLU A 104 -24.21 3.14 8.49
CA GLU A 104 -25.06 4.32 8.67
C GLU A 104 -25.76 4.74 7.37
N TRP A 105 -25.07 4.62 6.22
CA TRP A 105 -25.61 5.01 4.93
C TRP A 105 -26.50 3.94 4.28
N TYR A 106 -26.14 2.67 4.48
CA TYR A 106 -26.73 1.52 3.80
C TYR A 106 -26.96 0.35 4.78
N PRO A 107 -27.84 0.48 5.77
CA PRO A 107 -28.01 -0.50 6.86
C PRO A 107 -28.27 -1.91 6.33
N GLY A 108 -27.42 -2.86 6.69
CA GLY A 108 -27.57 -4.28 6.38
C GLY A 108 -27.43 -4.64 4.89
N GLN A 109 -26.93 -3.74 4.05
CA GLN A 109 -26.77 -4.02 2.62
C GLN A 109 -25.44 -4.69 2.27
N PHE A 110 -24.45 -4.61 3.16
CA PHE A 110 -23.13 -5.15 2.92
C PHE A 110 -22.79 -6.30 3.86
N GLN A 111 -22.14 -7.30 3.32
CA GLN A 111 -21.50 -8.35 4.09
C GLN A 111 -20.00 -8.04 4.21
N ILE A 112 -19.45 -8.13 5.43
CA ILE A 112 -18.02 -7.95 5.68
C ILE A 112 -17.32 -9.30 5.79
N GLU A 113 -16.18 -9.43 5.12
CA GLU A 113 -15.25 -10.52 5.28
C GLU A 113 -13.92 -9.97 5.81
N TYR A 114 -13.38 -10.59 6.84
CA TYR A 114 -12.08 -10.21 7.39
C TYR A 114 -10.99 -11.12 6.84
N ASP A 115 -10.14 -10.54 5.99
CA ASP A 115 -8.95 -11.22 5.48
C ASP A 115 -7.74 -10.87 6.35
N ARG A 116 -7.28 -11.86 7.14
CA ARG A 116 -6.11 -11.70 8.01
C ARG A 116 -4.81 -11.56 7.21
N ASP A 117 -4.72 -12.15 6.03
CA ASP A 117 -3.50 -12.16 5.24
C ASP A 117 -3.23 -10.78 4.61
N GLN A 118 -4.28 -9.96 4.51
CA GLN A 118 -4.21 -8.57 4.07
C GLN A 118 -3.95 -7.56 5.23
N ALA A 119 -3.80 -8.05 6.46
CA ALA A 119 -3.66 -7.17 7.61
C ALA A 119 -2.23 -6.64 7.77
N ASP A 120 -2.09 -5.32 7.94
CA ASP A 120 -0.82 -4.69 8.29
C ASP A 120 -0.36 -5.02 9.71
N TYR A 121 0.95 -5.22 9.89
CA TYR A 121 1.55 -5.34 11.21
C TYR A 121 1.83 -3.95 11.80
N ILE A 122 1.13 -3.61 12.86
CA ILE A 122 1.31 -2.33 13.56
C ILE A 122 2.09 -2.53 14.84
N TYR A 123 3.17 -1.77 15.01
CA TYR A 123 4.04 -1.81 16.19
C TYR A 123 4.16 -0.43 16.82
N GLU A 124 4.23 -0.39 18.15
CA GLU A 124 4.59 0.81 18.86
C GLU A 124 6.07 1.13 18.63
N THR A 125 6.36 2.35 18.19
CA THR A 125 7.72 2.79 17.83
C THR A 125 8.71 2.60 18.98
N GLU A 126 8.34 2.94 20.21
CA GLU A 126 9.18 2.78 21.39
C GLU A 126 9.52 1.31 21.66
N LYS A 127 8.56 0.40 21.50
CA LYS A 127 8.81 -1.04 21.65
C LYS A 127 9.76 -1.58 20.60
N LEU A 128 9.67 -1.10 19.37
CA LEU A 128 10.62 -1.49 18.32
C LEU A 128 12.00 -0.88 18.52
N ALA A 129 12.10 0.37 18.97
CA ALA A 129 13.36 1.05 19.20
C ALA A 129 14.16 0.42 20.36
N THR A 130 13.47 0.09 21.45
CA THR A 130 14.12 -0.48 22.66
C THR A 130 14.21 -1.99 22.63
N LEU A 131 13.32 -2.67 21.90
CA LEU A 131 13.12 -4.13 21.90
C LEU A 131 12.99 -4.71 23.31
N ALA A 132 12.38 -3.98 24.26
CA ALA A 132 12.28 -4.39 25.65
C ALA A 132 11.37 -5.63 25.81
N GLY A 133 11.67 -6.42 26.86
CA GLY A 133 10.87 -7.59 27.26
C GLY A 133 11.30 -8.93 26.65
N LYS A 134 10.76 -10.02 27.23
CA LYS A 134 11.10 -11.41 26.84
C LYS A 134 10.70 -11.74 25.41
N LYS A 135 9.55 -11.26 24.95
CA LYS A 135 9.01 -11.55 23.61
C LYS A 135 9.93 -11.07 22.47
N LEU A 136 10.73 -10.01 22.72
CA LEU A 136 11.63 -9.43 21.71
C LEU A 136 13.10 -9.84 21.91
N HIS A 137 13.38 -10.78 22.82
CA HIS A 137 14.73 -11.27 23.09
C HIS A 137 15.41 -11.85 21.83
N GLY A 138 14.70 -12.64 21.04
CA GLY A 138 15.22 -13.17 19.77
C GLY A 138 15.65 -12.07 18.80
N LYS A 139 14.85 -11.01 18.67
CA LYS A 139 15.19 -9.86 17.79
C LYS A 139 16.44 -9.13 18.28
N ARG A 140 16.60 -8.91 19.61
CA ARG A 140 17.82 -8.34 20.18
C ARG A 140 19.06 -9.21 19.89
N ASN A 141 18.93 -10.53 19.99
CA ASN A 141 20.03 -11.44 19.68
C ASN A 141 20.47 -11.34 18.22
N HIS A 142 19.55 -11.23 17.28
CA HIS A 142 19.89 -11.01 15.87
C HIS A 142 20.63 -9.69 15.66
N ILE A 143 20.17 -8.60 16.29
CA ILE A 143 20.85 -7.30 16.21
C ILE A 143 22.25 -7.36 16.83
N ASN A 144 22.39 -7.98 17.99
CA ASN A 144 23.69 -8.12 18.64
C ASN A 144 24.66 -8.95 17.78
N LYS A 145 24.18 -10.04 17.19
CA LYS A 145 24.97 -10.84 16.26
C LYS A 145 25.40 -10.03 15.04
N PHE A 146 24.50 -9.25 14.46
CA PHE A 146 24.84 -8.37 13.34
C PHE A 146 25.93 -7.37 13.72
N LYS A 147 25.79 -6.68 14.86
CA LYS A 147 26.80 -5.72 15.35
C LYS A 147 28.15 -6.34 15.63
N GLN A 148 28.19 -7.61 16.06
CA GLN A 148 29.46 -8.35 16.25
C GLN A 148 30.11 -8.71 14.93
N LEU A 149 29.32 -9.09 13.91
CA LEU A 149 29.85 -9.48 12.60
C LEU A 149 30.27 -8.26 11.75
N TYR A 150 29.60 -7.13 11.95
CA TYR A 150 29.81 -5.91 11.19
C TYR A 150 30.04 -4.72 12.14
N PRO A 151 31.16 -4.63 12.85
CA PRO A 151 31.38 -3.58 13.85
C PRO A 151 31.39 -2.16 13.26
N GLU A 152 31.77 -2.03 11.98
CA GLU A 152 31.85 -0.75 11.26
C GLU A 152 30.53 -0.39 10.53
N TRP A 153 29.41 -1.00 10.92
CA TRP A 153 28.13 -0.67 10.29
C TRP A 153 27.73 0.79 10.54
N SER A 154 27.13 1.41 9.55
CA SER A 154 26.49 2.73 9.65
C SER A 154 25.06 2.69 9.17
N TYR A 155 24.26 3.66 9.58
CA TYR A 155 22.94 3.92 9.04
C TYR A 155 22.96 5.27 8.35
N GLU A 156 22.56 5.26 7.08
CA GLU A 156 22.50 6.45 6.25
C GLU A 156 21.14 6.56 5.59
N SER A 157 20.65 7.79 5.43
CA SER A 157 19.47 8.04 4.62
C SER A 157 19.79 7.81 3.14
N LEU A 158 18.81 7.34 2.38
CA LEU A 158 18.95 7.21 0.94
C LEU A 158 19.15 8.59 0.31
N SER A 159 20.13 8.72 -0.58
CA SER A 159 20.49 9.95 -1.30
C SER A 159 20.91 9.62 -2.72
N ASP A 160 21.06 10.64 -3.58
CA ASP A 160 21.57 10.47 -4.95
C ASP A 160 22.97 9.83 -4.98
N GLU A 161 23.74 9.98 -3.90
CA GLU A 161 25.11 9.45 -3.80
C GLU A 161 25.15 7.95 -3.51
N ASN A 162 24.15 7.40 -2.80
CA ASN A 162 24.13 5.99 -2.37
C ASN A 162 23.02 5.15 -3.00
N VAL A 163 22.06 5.77 -3.73
CA VAL A 163 20.92 5.06 -4.33
C VAL A 163 21.35 3.97 -5.31
N GLU A 164 22.38 4.22 -6.12
CA GLU A 164 22.90 3.22 -7.06
C GLU A 164 23.48 1.99 -6.33
N ALA A 165 24.21 2.18 -5.23
CA ALA A 165 24.70 1.08 -4.42
C ALA A 165 23.58 0.25 -3.80
N CYS A 166 22.50 0.90 -3.34
CA CYS A 166 21.30 0.25 -2.84
C CYS A 166 20.61 -0.59 -3.92
N PHE A 167 20.53 -0.06 -5.14
CA PHE A 167 19.97 -0.79 -6.28
C PHE A 167 20.79 -2.01 -6.65
N GLN A 168 22.09 -1.87 -6.77
CA GLN A 168 22.98 -2.99 -7.05
C GLN A 168 22.91 -4.08 -5.98
N MET A 169 22.73 -3.69 -4.71
CA MET A 169 22.46 -4.63 -3.63
C MET A 169 21.14 -5.37 -3.82
N ALA A 170 20.07 -4.67 -4.19
CA ALA A 170 18.77 -5.28 -4.45
C ALA A 170 18.82 -6.28 -5.62
N LEU A 171 19.52 -5.93 -6.71
CA LEU A 171 19.76 -6.85 -7.84
C LEU A 171 20.53 -8.09 -7.44
N LYS A 172 21.59 -7.91 -6.65
CA LYS A 172 22.40 -9.02 -6.12
C LYS A 172 21.56 -9.95 -5.24
N TRP A 173 20.74 -9.37 -4.37
CA TRP A 173 19.82 -10.13 -3.51
C TRP A 173 18.85 -10.96 -4.35
N ARG A 174 18.19 -10.35 -5.34
CA ARG A 174 17.27 -11.02 -6.27
C ARG A 174 17.93 -12.22 -6.94
N ASN A 175 19.12 -12.02 -7.50
CA ASN A 175 19.88 -13.08 -8.18
C ASN A 175 20.25 -14.23 -7.22
N SER A 176 20.64 -13.90 -5.99
CA SER A 176 21.05 -14.89 -4.99
C SER A 176 19.89 -15.71 -4.44
N ASN A 177 18.66 -15.20 -4.52
CA ASN A 177 17.46 -15.89 -4.03
C ASN A 177 16.64 -16.56 -5.16
N GLY A 178 17.15 -16.59 -6.40
CA GLY A 178 16.48 -17.25 -7.51
C GLY A 178 15.18 -16.58 -7.98
N CYS A 179 14.97 -15.31 -7.61
CA CYS A 179 13.74 -14.57 -7.91
C CYS A 179 13.78 -13.85 -9.27
N ASN A 180 14.61 -14.28 -10.20
CA ASN A 180 14.76 -13.59 -11.49
C ASN A 180 13.51 -13.68 -12.38
N ASP A 181 12.75 -14.77 -12.25
CA ASP A 181 11.56 -15.05 -13.05
C ASP A 181 10.26 -14.77 -12.27
N ASP A 182 10.36 -14.33 -11.02
CA ASP A 182 9.21 -13.96 -10.20
C ASP A 182 8.73 -12.55 -10.57
N PRO A 183 7.51 -12.40 -11.15
CA PRO A 183 6.99 -11.10 -11.59
C PRO A 183 6.88 -10.08 -10.46
N GLU A 184 6.59 -10.51 -9.24
CA GLU A 184 6.48 -9.63 -8.07
C GLU A 184 7.85 -9.06 -7.69
N THR A 185 8.86 -9.91 -7.56
CA THR A 185 10.24 -9.49 -7.24
C THR A 185 10.85 -8.66 -8.37
N VAL A 186 10.56 -8.98 -9.65
CA VAL A 186 10.99 -8.17 -10.80
C VAL A 186 10.36 -6.79 -10.73
N SER A 187 9.08 -6.68 -10.38
CA SER A 187 8.39 -5.39 -10.24
C SER A 187 9.07 -4.50 -9.19
N TYR A 188 9.38 -5.04 -8.02
CA TYR A 188 10.07 -4.31 -6.94
C TYR A 188 11.42 -3.75 -7.38
N THR A 189 12.22 -4.54 -8.10
CA THR A 189 13.57 -4.12 -8.50
C THR A 189 13.59 -3.15 -9.68
N HIS A 190 12.56 -3.13 -10.52
CA HIS A 190 12.47 -2.20 -11.65
C HIS A 190 11.80 -0.85 -11.33
N LEU A 191 11.09 -0.75 -10.21
CA LEU A 191 10.34 0.46 -9.83
C LEU A 191 11.07 1.37 -8.84
N THR A 192 12.13 0.88 -8.21
CA THR A 192 12.85 1.61 -7.15
C THR A 192 13.91 2.58 -7.66
N LEU A 193 14.03 2.77 -8.97
CA LEU A 193 14.98 3.74 -9.55
C LEU A 193 14.29 4.80 -10.39
N PRO A 194 14.83 6.03 -10.33
CA PRO A 194 14.43 7.13 -11.19
C PRO A 194 14.74 6.89 -12.67
#